data_1f56d91d98af35836377471e4a2c34b5
#
_entry.id   1f56d91d98af35836377471e4a2c34b5
#
_cell.length_a   1.000
_cell.length_b   1.000
_cell.length_c   1.000
_cell.angle_alpha   90.00
_cell.angle_beta   90.00
_cell.angle_gamma   90.00
#
_symmetry.space_group_name_H-M   'P 1'
#
loop_
_entity.id
_entity.type
_entity.pdbx_description
1 polymer ?
#
loop_
_entity_poly.entity_id
_entity_poly.type
_entity_poly.pdbx_seq_one_letter_code
_entity_poly.pdbx_strand_id
1 'polypeptide(L)'
;MVGGERLGLGGVQVRAAGLPKKLTAQAWLVADRDTGEVLASYNAHRRLAPASTLKMLFADTVLPKFAPDQRYRVTDADLTDIPSGSSLVGVQAGTTYTVEQLWQGVFLRSGNDAVHVLAHMNGGIARTVAEMQARAEYLHALDTHVVSPDGFDHKGQISSAYDLTLFARAGLKNPDFRRHCGTRTADFPAGGRKTFQIQNTDRLLTGAWGLRPYAGLLGVKNGYTSHAGNTFTGAATRGGRTLLVTVMHPAEGSNAVYEQTAALLDWGFGAGRAARPVGLLAAPGGTKAARPTVSPLPAEHSAHASATPPGPSTLRLAEGAAGTAALLGAGAWALLRRRRAGTAGVAAEAAPGGRRGDRAADTTAGTVPPQGGRRRAPAPENPTEAASQQGGRHRR
;
A
#
# COMPACT_ATOMS: atom_id res chain seq x y z
N MET A 1 1.63 19.93 17.42
CA MET A 1 1.77 18.71 16.60
C MET A 1 0.52 17.85 16.80
N VAL A 2 -0.04 17.28 15.74
CA VAL A 2 -1.18 16.37 15.85
C VAL A 2 -0.79 15.16 16.70
N GLY A 3 -1.68 14.72 17.58
CA GLY A 3 -1.45 13.58 18.46
C GLY A 3 -0.60 13.86 19.72
N GLY A 4 -0.07 15.05 19.87
CA GLY A 4 0.70 15.48 21.04
C GLY A 4 2.16 15.81 20.73
N GLU A 5 2.79 16.57 21.59
CA GLU A 5 4.15 17.11 21.39
C GLU A 5 5.22 16.01 21.21
N ARG A 6 5.15 14.94 22.00
CA ARG A 6 6.15 13.86 21.94
C ARG A 6 6.18 13.14 20.61
N LEU A 7 5.02 13.01 19.92
CA LEU A 7 4.96 12.37 18.61
C LEU A 7 5.65 13.22 17.53
N GLY A 8 5.76 14.54 17.75
CA GLY A 8 6.52 15.44 16.88
C GLY A 8 8.04 15.37 17.06
N LEU A 9 8.53 14.73 18.14
CA LEU A 9 9.95 14.57 18.36
C LEU A 9 10.49 13.43 17.50
N GLY A 10 11.73 13.61 17.01
CA GLY A 10 12.47 12.54 16.33
C GLY A 10 12.89 11.45 17.31
N GLY A 11 13.23 10.27 16.75
CA GLY A 11 13.71 9.15 17.54
C GLY A 11 12.58 8.37 18.23
N VAL A 12 12.98 7.48 19.15
CA VAL A 12 12.07 6.58 19.87
C VAL A 12 11.32 7.33 20.97
N GLN A 13 10.02 7.27 20.96
CA GLN A 13 9.14 7.76 22.01
C GLN A 13 8.46 6.58 22.70
N VAL A 14 8.75 6.35 23.96
CA VAL A 14 8.20 5.27 24.77
C VAL A 14 8.28 5.62 26.26
N ARG A 15 7.32 5.10 27.05
CA ARG A 15 7.31 5.24 28.53
C ARG A 15 7.14 3.87 29.20
N ALA A 16 7.80 2.83 28.62
CA ALA A 16 7.85 1.48 29.16
C ALA A 16 9.18 0.82 28.72
N ALA A 17 9.61 -0.17 29.46
CA ALA A 17 10.79 -0.96 29.10
C ALA A 17 10.49 -2.05 28.07
N GLY A 18 11.50 -2.74 27.59
CA GLY A 18 11.39 -3.99 26.86
C GLY A 18 11.04 -3.85 25.38
N LEU A 19 11.18 -2.66 24.77
CA LEU A 19 11.06 -2.54 23.31
C LEU A 19 11.96 -3.55 22.58
N PRO A 20 11.51 -4.11 21.44
CA PRO A 20 12.31 -5.00 20.61
C PRO A 20 13.63 -4.32 20.20
N LYS A 21 14.75 -5.04 20.30
CA LYS A 21 16.09 -4.47 20.01
C LYS A 21 16.39 -4.33 18.51
N LYS A 22 15.72 -5.13 17.66
CA LYS A 22 16.00 -5.20 16.20
C LYS A 22 14.93 -4.49 15.40
N LEU A 23 14.68 -3.21 15.69
CA LEU A 23 13.77 -2.37 14.90
C LEU A 23 14.60 -1.52 13.96
N THR A 24 14.54 -1.79 12.67
CA THR A 24 15.32 -1.13 11.62
C THR A 24 14.47 -0.21 10.74
N ALA A 25 13.16 -0.16 10.98
CA ALA A 25 12.24 0.66 10.20
C ALA A 25 12.55 2.15 10.34
N GLN A 26 12.35 2.90 9.27
CA GLN A 26 12.55 4.36 9.25
C GLN A 26 11.48 5.12 10.04
N ALA A 27 10.29 4.52 10.16
CA ALA A 27 9.21 5.00 11.04
C ALA A 27 8.34 3.82 11.48
N TRP A 28 7.84 3.87 12.71
CA TRP A 28 6.85 2.92 13.22
C TRP A 28 6.02 3.54 14.36
N LEU A 29 4.85 2.96 14.60
CA LEU A 29 3.93 3.38 15.65
C LEU A 29 3.15 2.17 16.18
N VAL A 30 2.93 2.14 17.50
CA VAL A 30 2.06 1.19 18.21
C VAL A 30 0.98 1.96 18.92
N ALA A 31 -0.29 1.66 18.66
CA ALA A 31 -1.42 2.32 19.31
C ALA A 31 -2.52 1.33 19.70
N ASP A 32 -3.28 1.70 20.70
CA ASP A 32 -4.55 1.06 21.05
C ASP A 32 -5.66 1.56 20.11
N ARG A 33 -6.35 0.63 19.44
CA ARG A 33 -7.41 0.97 18.48
C ARG A 33 -8.55 1.72 19.11
N ASP A 34 -8.98 1.28 20.29
CA ASP A 34 -10.23 1.74 20.90
C ASP A 34 -10.04 3.07 21.63
N THR A 35 -9.03 3.16 22.47
CA THR A 35 -8.70 4.42 23.19
C THR A 35 -8.01 5.44 22.30
N GLY A 36 -7.27 5.01 21.28
CA GLY A 36 -6.42 5.86 20.45
C GLY A 36 -5.08 6.21 21.12
N GLU A 37 -4.79 5.65 22.28
CA GLU A 37 -3.53 5.88 22.98
C GLU A 37 -2.35 5.32 22.17
N VAL A 38 -1.34 6.17 21.92
CA VAL A 38 -0.09 5.75 21.31
C VAL A 38 0.85 5.29 22.41
N LEU A 39 1.20 4.00 22.38
CA LEU A 39 2.03 3.35 23.41
C LEU A 39 3.52 3.60 23.18
N ALA A 40 3.93 3.59 21.91
CA ALA A 40 5.30 3.86 21.49
C ALA A 40 5.33 4.26 20.00
N SER A 41 6.37 5.00 19.61
CA SER A 41 6.62 5.36 18.23
C SER A 41 8.11 5.64 17.97
N TYR A 42 8.46 5.59 16.69
CA TYR A 42 9.73 6.09 16.17
C TYR A 42 9.45 6.93 14.93
N ASN A 43 9.84 8.19 14.96
CA ASN A 43 9.63 9.12 13.85
C ASN A 43 8.18 9.12 13.34
N ALA A 44 7.18 9.19 14.22
CA ALA A 44 5.76 8.98 13.92
C ALA A 44 5.25 9.78 12.73
N HIS A 45 5.70 11.04 12.60
CA HIS A 45 5.32 12.00 11.57
C HIS A 45 6.34 12.13 10.43
N ARG A 46 7.32 11.21 10.34
CA ARG A 46 8.25 11.19 9.21
C ARG A 46 7.49 10.88 7.93
N ARG A 47 7.58 11.81 6.97
CA ARG A 47 6.94 11.67 5.65
C ARG A 47 7.73 10.70 4.79
N LEU A 48 7.10 9.60 4.39
CA LEU A 48 7.65 8.52 3.58
C LEU A 48 6.62 8.10 2.52
N ALA A 49 7.08 7.45 1.46
CA ALA A 49 6.17 6.86 0.48
C ALA A 49 5.36 5.72 1.14
N PRO A 50 4.02 5.71 1.01
CA PRO A 50 3.17 4.74 1.71
C PRO A 50 3.11 3.38 1.01
N ALA A 51 3.42 3.29 -0.27
CA ALA A 51 3.08 2.15 -1.11
C ALA A 51 1.58 1.80 -0.98
N SER A 52 1.23 0.54 -1.18
CA SER A 52 -0.17 0.07 -1.14
C SER A 52 -0.83 0.12 0.24
N THR A 53 -0.15 0.55 1.32
CA THR A 53 -0.84 0.84 2.59
C THR A 53 -1.78 2.05 2.47
N LEU A 54 -1.58 2.94 1.47
CA LEU A 54 -2.51 4.02 1.15
C LEU A 54 -3.91 3.51 0.74
N LYS A 55 -4.02 2.28 0.26
CA LYS A 55 -5.32 1.65 -0.07
C LYS A 55 -6.26 1.52 1.13
N MET A 56 -5.76 1.66 2.36
CA MET A 56 -6.63 1.77 3.53
C MET A 56 -7.46 3.06 3.50
N LEU A 57 -6.86 4.18 3.10
CA LEU A 57 -7.57 5.44 2.91
C LEU A 57 -8.52 5.37 1.70
N PHE A 58 -8.09 4.75 0.60
CA PHE A 58 -8.96 4.49 -0.55
C PHE A 58 -10.22 3.71 -0.14
N ALA A 59 -10.04 2.61 0.61
CA ALA A 59 -11.16 1.80 1.09
C ALA A 59 -12.06 2.57 2.09
N ASP A 60 -11.48 3.31 3.03
CA ASP A 60 -12.26 4.13 3.97
C ASP A 60 -13.08 5.22 3.27
N THR A 61 -12.65 5.66 2.07
CA THR A 61 -13.31 6.69 1.27
C THR A 61 -14.38 6.12 0.33
N VAL A 62 -14.12 5.00 -0.32
CA VAL A 62 -14.91 4.52 -1.46
C VAL A 62 -15.80 3.32 -1.10
N LEU A 63 -15.35 2.43 -0.21
CA LEU A 63 -16.08 1.21 0.15
C LEU A 63 -17.52 1.46 0.63
N PRO A 64 -17.82 2.52 1.43
CA PRO A 64 -19.19 2.77 1.89
C PRO A 64 -20.17 3.23 0.81
N LYS A 65 -19.69 3.51 -0.42
CA LYS A 65 -20.51 4.14 -1.47
C LYS A 65 -21.26 3.16 -2.36
N PHE A 66 -20.86 1.90 -2.35
CA PHE A 66 -21.39 0.88 -3.25
C PHE A 66 -21.83 -0.35 -2.48
N ALA A 67 -22.98 -0.91 -2.88
CA ALA A 67 -23.44 -2.18 -2.34
C ALA A 67 -22.51 -3.33 -2.76
N PRO A 68 -22.20 -4.31 -1.89
CA PRO A 68 -21.28 -5.42 -2.21
C PRO A 68 -21.71 -6.26 -3.42
N ASP A 69 -23.03 -6.44 -3.62
CA ASP A 69 -23.63 -7.19 -4.71
C ASP A 69 -23.83 -6.40 -6.00
N GLN A 70 -23.59 -5.08 -5.96
CA GLN A 70 -23.65 -4.24 -7.17
C GLN A 70 -22.69 -4.79 -8.22
N ARG A 71 -23.20 -4.89 -9.45
CA ARG A 71 -22.45 -5.42 -10.60
C ARG A 71 -21.95 -4.29 -11.47
N TYR A 72 -20.73 -4.44 -11.95
CA TYR A 72 -20.12 -3.52 -12.89
C TYR A 72 -19.43 -4.28 -14.02
N ARG A 73 -19.72 -3.91 -15.27
CA ARG A 73 -19.05 -4.46 -16.45
C ARG A 73 -17.84 -3.58 -16.75
N VAL A 74 -16.65 -4.12 -16.54
CA VAL A 74 -15.38 -3.42 -16.75
C VAL A 74 -15.19 -3.12 -18.24
N THR A 75 -14.75 -1.91 -18.54
CA THR A 75 -14.39 -1.43 -19.87
C THR A 75 -12.87 -1.29 -20.00
N ASP A 76 -12.39 -1.16 -21.25
CA ASP A 76 -10.96 -0.87 -21.49
C ASP A 76 -10.55 0.46 -20.84
N ALA A 77 -11.45 1.45 -20.82
CA ALA A 77 -11.20 2.75 -20.21
C ALA A 77 -10.94 2.67 -18.68
N ASP A 78 -11.55 1.70 -17.99
CA ASP A 78 -11.34 1.49 -16.56
C ASP A 78 -9.94 0.95 -16.22
N LEU A 79 -9.25 0.40 -17.22
CA LEU A 79 -7.93 -0.23 -17.08
C LEU A 79 -6.81 0.59 -17.72
N THR A 80 -7.11 1.80 -18.19
CA THR A 80 -6.11 2.73 -18.69
C THR A 80 -5.29 3.33 -17.53
N ASP A 81 -4.09 3.82 -17.83
CA ASP A 81 -3.20 4.54 -16.90
C ASP A 81 -2.79 3.76 -15.63
N ILE A 82 -2.97 2.43 -15.63
CA ILE A 82 -2.44 1.58 -14.55
C ILE A 82 -0.91 1.57 -14.66
N PRO A 83 -0.18 1.96 -13.60
CA PRO A 83 1.26 2.06 -13.66
C PRO A 83 1.92 0.72 -13.97
N SER A 84 2.85 0.73 -14.92
CA SER A 84 3.63 -0.47 -15.26
C SER A 84 4.42 -0.98 -14.04
N GLY A 85 4.45 -2.29 -13.83
CA GLY A 85 5.11 -2.93 -12.68
C GLY A 85 4.31 -2.88 -11.39
N SER A 86 3.09 -2.34 -11.40
CA SER A 86 2.19 -2.36 -10.25
C SER A 86 1.52 -3.73 -10.05
N SER A 87 1.05 -3.99 -8.82
CA SER A 87 0.36 -5.24 -8.51
C SER A 87 -1.01 -5.29 -9.20
N LEU A 88 -1.33 -6.43 -9.81
CA LEU A 88 -2.63 -6.68 -10.45
C LEU A 88 -3.28 -7.91 -9.84
N VAL A 89 -4.62 -7.93 -9.77
CA VAL A 89 -5.37 -9.14 -9.46
C VAL A 89 -5.79 -9.89 -10.72
N GLY A 90 -5.84 -9.23 -11.86
CA GLY A 90 -6.22 -9.80 -13.15
C GLY A 90 -7.64 -9.44 -13.57
N VAL A 91 -8.09 -8.22 -13.28
CA VAL A 91 -9.36 -7.68 -13.80
C VAL A 91 -9.28 -7.59 -15.32
N GLN A 92 -10.37 -8.03 -16.00
CA GLN A 92 -10.45 -8.09 -17.45
C GLN A 92 -11.58 -7.21 -17.98
N ALA A 93 -11.30 -6.43 -19.03
CA ALA A 93 -12.31 -5.70 -19.77
C ALA A 93 -13.34 -6.66 -20.37
N GLY A 94 -14.59 -6.22 -20.47
CA GLY A 94 -15.73 -7.02 -20.94
C GLY A 94 -16.28 -8.00 -19.90
N THR A 95 -15.61 -8.21 -18.77
CA THR A 95 -16.08 -9.07 -17.67
C THR A 95 -16.88 -8.26 -16.65
N THR A 96 -17.91 -8.90 -16.09
CA THR A 96 -18.73 -8.29 -15.03
C THR A 96 -18.28 -8.82 -13.68
N TYR A 97 -17.95 -7.92 -12.78
CA TYR A 97 -17.57 -8.19 -11.39
C TYR A 97 -18.63 -7.64 -10.44
N THR A 98 -18.75 -8.23 -9.26
CA THR A 98 -19.43 -7.58 -8.14
C THR A 98 -18.43 -6.63 -7.44
N VAL A 99 -18.95 -5.62 -6.75
CA VAL A 99 -18.14 -4.71 -5.91
C VAL A 99 -17.37 -5.50 -4.86
N GLU A 100 -18.00 -6.52 -4.27
CA GLU A 100 -17.35 -7.47 -3.36
C GLU A 100 -16.08 -8.09 -3.95
N GLN A 101 -16.18 -8.62 -5.18
CA GLN A 101 -15.02 -9.23 -5.87
C GLN A 101 -13.91 -8.22 -6.14
N LEU A 102 -14.25 -7.00 -6.56
CA LEU A 102 -13.26 -5.95 -6.76
C LEU A 102 -12.53 -5.61 -5.45
N TRP A 103 -13.25 -5.49 -4.33
CA TRP A 103 -12.63 -5.26 -3.02
C TRP A 103 -11.77 -6.44 -2.56
N GLN A 104 -12.14 -7.67 -2.83
CA GLN A 104 -11.27 -8.83 -2.61
C GLN A 104 -9.98 -8.71 -3.42
N GLY A 105 -10.04 -8.26 -4.66
CA GLY A 105 -8.87 -7.94 -5.48
C GLY A 105 -7.96 -6.89 -4.85
N VAL A 106 -8.54 -5.80 -4.33
CA VAL A 106 -7.80 -4.71 -3.65
C VAL A 106 -7.11 -5.19 -2.38
N PHE A 107 -7.83 -5.92 -1.51
CA PHE A 107 -7.27 -6.30 -0.20
C PHE A 107 -6.34 -7.51 -0.29
N LEU A 108 -6.70 -8.56 -1.02
CA LEU A 108 -5.94 -9.80 -1.05
C LEU A 108 -4.70 -9.69 -1.96
N ARG A 109 -4.88 -9.15 -3.18
CA ARG A 109 -3.81 -9.07 -4.18
C ARG A 109 -3.19 -7.70 -4.32
N SER A 110 -3.71 -6.72 -3.57
CA SER A 110 -3.27 -5.33 -3.71
C SER A 110 -3.48 -4.78 -5.15
N GLY A 111 -4.47 -5.33 -5.89
CA GLY A 111 -4.69 -5.09 -7.31
C GLY A 111 -4.97 -3.63 -7.63
N ASN A 112 -4.06 -3.00 -8.39
CA ASN A 112 -4.26 -1.63 -8.87
C ASN A 112 -5.33 -1.58 -9.95
N ASP A 113 -5.49 -2.64 -10.74
CA ASP A 113 -6.58 -2.82 -11.68
C ASP A 113 -7.95 -2.72 -11.00
N ALA A 114 -8.15 -3.43 -9.89
CA ALA A 114 -9.38 -3.34 -9.12
C ALA A 114 -9.58 -1.95 -8.47
N VAL A 115 -8.48 -1.29 -8.03
CA VAL A 115 -8.55 0.09 -7.52
C VAL A 115 -9.01 1.05 -8.61
N HIS A 116 -8.46 0.96 -9.83
CA HIS A 116 -8.82 1.81 -10.96
C HIS A 116 -10.30 1.65 -11.34
N VAL A 117 -10.79 0.41 -11.47
CA VAL A 117 -12.23 0.16 -11.73
C VAL A 117 -13.10 0.80 -10.66
N LEU A 118 -12.82 0.59 -9.37
CA LEU A 118 -13.61 1.19 -8.29
C LEU A 118 -13.52 2.72 -8.27
N ALA A 119 -12.37 3.29 -8.64
CA ALA A 119 -12.20 4.73 -8.75
C ALA A 119 -12.98 5.31 -9.95
N HIS A 120 -13.02 4.61 -11.08
CA HIS A 120 -13.88 4.97 -12.22
C HIS A 120 -15.36 4.91 -11.85
N MET A 121 -15.80 3.87 -11.16
CA MET A 121 -17.17 3.78 -10.60
C MET A 121 -17.47 4.97 -9.68
N ASN A 122 -16.48 5.49 -8.94
CA ASN A 122 -16.59 6.65 -8.06
C ASN A 122 -16.57 8.01 -8.81
N GLY A 123 -16.53 7.99 -10.13
CA GLY A 123 -16.52 9.18 -10.97
C GLY A 123 -15.13 9.60 -11.45
N GLY A 124 -14.16 8.68 -11.45
CA GLY A 124 -12.82 8.83 -11.99
C GLY A 124 -11.72 9.04 -10.96
N ILE A 125 -10.48 8.89 -11.44
CA ILE A 125 -9.27 8.96 -10.59
C ILE A 125 -9.15 10.31 -9.89
N ALA A 126 -9.29 11.42 -10.63
CA ALA A 126 -9.11 12.77 -10.07
C ALA A 126 -10.10 13.08 -8.94
N ARG A 127 -11.38 12.71 -9.12
CA ARG A 127 -12.40 12.86 -8.08
C ARG A 127 -12.08 11.99 -6.86
N THR A 128 -11.69 10.76 -7.08
CA THR A 128 -11.35 9.82 -6.01
C THR A 128 -10.15 10.33 -5.18
N VAL A 129 -9.10 10.83 -5.85
CA VAL A 129 -7.94 11.43 -5.18
C VAL A 129 -8.35 12.64 -4.34
N ALA A 130 -9.19 13.54 -4.87
CA ALA A 130 -9.68 14.69 -4.13
C ALA A 130 -10.49 14.28 -2.88
N GLU A 131 -11.35 13.28 -3.00
CA GLU A 131 -12.14 12.75 -1.88
C GLU A 131 -11.26 12.04 -0.83
N MET A 132 -10.23 11.28 -1.27
CA MET A 132 -9.25 10.68 -0.37
C MET A 132 -8.46 11.76 0.38
N GLN A 133 -8.02 12.83 -0.30
CA GLN A 133 -7.33 13.94 0.36
C GLN A 133 -8.22 14.63 1.40
N ALA A 134 -9.48 14.92 1.05
CA ALA A 134 -10.45 15.49 1.98
C ALA A 134 -10.72 14.54 3.17
N ARG A 135 -10.75 13.23 2.92
CA ARG A 135 -10.91 12.23 3.99
C ARG A 135 -9.69 12.17 4.91
N ALA A 136 -8.47 12.24 4.36
CA ALA A 136 -7.25 12.33 5.16
C ALA A 136 -7.27 13.56 6.08
N GLU A 137 -7.65 14.72 5.56
CA GLU A 137 -7.79 15.97 6.33
C GLU A 137 -8.84 15.84 7.43
N TYR A 138 -10.00 15.24 7.14
CA TYR A 138 -11.05 14.96 8.13
C TYR A 138 -10.57 14.04 9.26
N LEU A 139 -9.67 13.11 8.96
CA LEU A 139 -9.04 12.21 9.93
C LEU A 139 -7.84 12.85 10.65
N HIS A 140 -7.50 14.11 10.36
CA HIS A 140 -6.29 14.79 10.82
C HIS A 140 -4.98 14.12 10.40
N ALA A 141 -4.99 13.40 9.30
CA ALA A 141 -3.82 12.80 8.67
C ALA A 141 -3.08 13.85 7.82
N LEU A 142 -2.39 14.78 8.48
CA LEU A 142 -1.85 16.00 7.87
C LEU A 142 -0.45 15.81 7.24
N ASP A 143 0.16 14.65 7.41
CA ASP A 143 1.40 14.28 6.73
C ASP A 143 1.15 13.67 5.36
N THR A 144 -0.11 13.34 5.06
CA THR A 144 -0.50 12.64 3.83
C THR A 144 -0.81 13.61 2.70
N HIS A 145 -0.21 13.35 1.55
CA HIS A 145 -0.56 13.95 0.28
C HIS A 145 -0.86 12.84 -0.74
N VAL A 146 -2.08 12.85 -1.26
CA VAL A 146 -2.60 11.82 -2.17
C VAL A 146 -2.40 12.28 -3.60
N VAL A 147 -1.73 11.46 -4.42
CA VAL A 147 -1.52 11.70 -5.85
C VAL A 147 -2.22 10.64 -6.69
N SER A 148 -2.24 9.39 -6.23
CA SER A 148 -2.98 8.29 -6.85
C SER A 148 -3.77 7.51 -5.79
N PRO A 149 -4.86 6.81 -6.18
CA PRO A 149 -5.68 6.08 -5.21
C PRO A 149 -5.05 4.77 -4.74
N ASP A 150 -4.08 4.25 -5.48
CA ASP A 150 -3.51 2.93 -5.30
C ASP A 150 -2.23 2.88 -4.43
N GLY A 151 -1.60 4.04 -4.20
CA GLY A 151 -0.38 4.15 -3.42
C GLY A 151 0.90 3.85 -4.21
N PHE A 152 0.85 3.72 -5.54
CA PHE A 152 2.04 3.53 -6.35
C PHE A 152 2.96 4.76 -6.30
N ASP A 153 4.22 4.60 -6.71
CA ASP A 153 5.20 5.68 -6.65
C ASP A 153 4.84 6.83 -7.59
N HIS A 154 4.51 7.97 -7.01
CA HIS A 154 4.31 9.24 -7.70
C HIS A 154 5.07 10.34 -6.96
N LYS A 155 5.58 11.31 -7.72
CA LYS A 155 6.21 12.50 -7.12
C LYS A 155 5.22 13.20 -6.19
N GLY A 156 5.60 13.33 -4.93
CA GLY A 156 4.78 13.99 -3.91
C GLY A 156 3.80 13.06 -3.17
N GLN A 157 3.62 11.80 -3.57
CA GLN A 157 2.81 10.85 -2.81
C GLN A 157 3.51 10.42 -1.54
N ILE A 158 3.02 10.88 -0.41
CA ILE A 158 3.63 10.68 0.91
C ILE A 158 2.56 10.44 1.97
N SER A 159 2.98 9.80 3.06
CA SER A 159 2.21 9.62 4.29
C SER A 159 3.19 9.45 5.47
N SER A 160 2.69 9.13 6.66
CA SER A 160 3.48 8.84 7.84
C SER A 160 2.96 7.61 8.59
N ALA A 161 3.76 7.06 9.50
CA ALA A 161 3.30 5.95 10.34
C ALA A 161 2.08 6.36 11.19
N TYR A 162 2.02 7.61 11.62
CA TYR A 162 0.88 8.15 12.34
C TYR A 162 -0.38 8.18 11.47
N ASP A 163 -0.31 8.73 10.28
CA ASP A 163 -1.44 8.86 9.37
C ASP A 163 -1.97 7.51 8.89
N LEU A 164 -1.07 6.59 8.52
CA LEU A 164 -1.45 5.23 8.12
C LEU A 164 -2.16 4.49 9.26
N THR A 165 -1.76 4.75 10.53
CA THR A 165 -2.46 4.18 11.69
C THR A 165 -3.85 4.79 11.88
N LEU A 166 -4.04 6.08 11.58
CA LEU A 166 -5.37 6.72 11.55
C LEU A 166 -6.27 6.08 10.51
N PHE A 167 -5.76 5.79 9.29
CA PHE A 167 -6.54 5.14 8.23
C PHE A 167 -6.96 3.72 8.63
N ALA A 168 -6.07 2.94 9.24
CA ALA A 168 -6.42 1.63 9.75
C ALA A 168 -7.48 1.70 10.86
N ARG A 169 -7.33 2.65 11.79
CA ARG A 169 -8.30 2.88 12.89
C ARG A 169 -9.67 3.23 12.36
N ALA A 170 -9.75 4.10 11.35
CA ALA A 170 -10.99 4.51 10.72
C ALA A 170 -11.63 3.36 9.94
N GLY A 171 -10.87 2.72 9.05
CA GLY A 171 -11.35 1.62 8.21
C GLY A 171 -11.87 0.45 9.04
N LEU A 172 -11.19 0.07 10.11
CA LEU A 172 -11.60 -1.02 11.00
C LEU A 172 -12.92 -0.75 11.77
N LYS A 173 -13.51 0.44 11.71
CA LYS A 173 -14.88 0.69 12.19
C LYS A 173 -15.92 0.11 11.24
N ASN A 174 -15.61 0.05 9.93
CA ASN A 174 -16.48 -0.53 8.93
C ASN A 174 -16.39 -2.07 8.95
N PRO A 175 -17.52 -2.81 9.10
CA PRO A 175 -17.51 -4.27 9.14
C PRO A 175 -17.03 -4.91 7.83
N ASP A 176 -17.34 -4.33 6.66
CA ASP A 176 -16.89 -4.85 5.36
C ASP A 176 -15.39 -4.67 5.20
N PHE A 177 -14.84 -3.53 5.60
CA PHE A 177 -13.39 -3.33 5.64
C PHE A 177 -12.69 -4.41 6.49
N ARG A 178 -13.22 -4.68 7.71
CA ARG A 178 -12.67 -5.74 8.58
C ARG A 178 -12.75 -7.12 7.92
N ARG A 179 -13.87 -7.41 7.27
CA ARG A 179 -14.07 -8.69 6.57
C ARG A 179 -13.05 -8.84 5.44
N HIS A 180 -12.89 -7.84 4.58
CA HIS A 180 -11.96 -7.89 3.46
C HIS A 180 -10.50 -8.02 3.90
N CYS A 181 -10.03 -7.20 4.84
CA CYS A 181 -8.63 -7.25 5.27
C CYS A 181 -8.28 -8.55 6.00
N GLY A 182 -9.24 -9.20 6.68
CA GLY A 182 -9.08 -10.48 7.37
C GLY A 182 -9.29 -11.71 6.48
N THR A 183 -9.73 -11.56 5.24
CA THR A 183 -9.96 -12.68 4.31
C THR A 183 -8.63 -13.25 3.82
N ARG A 184 -8.45 -14.58 3.96
CA ARG A 184 -7.20 -15.26 3.58
C ARG A 184 -7.16 -15.63 2.11
N THR A 185 -8.27 -16.18 1.60
CA THR A 185 -8.43 -16.62 0.21
C THR A 185 -9.82 -16.29 -0.29
N ALA A 186 -9.97 -16.11 -1.60
CA ALA A 186 -11.25 -15.93 -2.26
C ALA A 186 -11.16 -16.46 -3.70
N ASP A 187 -12.31 -16.82 -4.29
CA ASP A 187 -12.39 -17.13 -5.70
C ASP A 187 -12.64 -15.87 -6.51
N PHE A 188 -11.78 -15.62 -7.48
CA PHE A 188 -11.79 -14.42 -8.31
C PHE A 188 -12.18 -14.78 -9.77
N PRO A 189 -13.06 -14.03 -10.44
CA PRO A 189 -13.47 -14.33 -11.80
C PRO A 189 -12.31 -14.26 -12.80
N ALA A 190 -12.23 -15.27 -13.69
CA ALA A 190 -11.26 -15.37 -14.78
C ALA A 190 -11.90 -15.21 -16.17
N GLY A 191 -13.07 -14.60 -16.22
CA GLY A 191 -13.88 -14.48 -17.42
C GLY A 191 -14.83 -15.66 -17.67
N GLY A 192 -16.00 -15.40 -18.23
CA GLY A 192 -17.06 -16.37 -18.39
C GLY A 192 -17.51 -16.95 -17.05
N ARG A 193 -17.50 -18.30 -16.94
CA ARG A 193 -17.86 -19.04 -15.70
C ARG A 193 -16.62 -19.51 -14.90
N LYS A 194 -15.43 -19.15 -15.34
CA LYS A 194 -14.17 -19.59 -14.71
C LYS A 194 -13.81 -18.70 -13.54
N THR A 195 -13.22 -19.30 -12.51
CA THR A 195 -12.62 -18.61 -11.38
C THR A 195 -11.24 -19.16 -11.10
N PHE A 196 -10.42 -18.38 -10.39
CA PHE A 196 -9.17 -18.84 -9.79
C PHE A 196 -9.07 -18.34 -8.35
N GLN A 197 -8.41 -19.09 -7.51
CA GLN A 197 -8.23 -18.69 -6.12
C GLN A 197 -7.16 -17.62 -5.99
N ILE A 198 -7.48 -16.54 -5.29
CA ILE A 198 -6.54 -15.50 -4.86
C ILE A 198 -6.25 -15.65 -3.37
N GLN A 199 -5.00 -15.44 -2.97
CA GLN A 199 -4.56 -15.48 -1.57
C GLN A 199 -4.12 -14.09 -1.12
N ASN A 200 -4.45 -13.73 0.11
CA ASN A 200 -4.00 -12.49 0.72
C ASN A 200 -2.46 -12.45 0.84
N THR A 201 -1.89 -11.34 0.43
CA THR A 201 -0.44 -11.09 0.47
C THR A 201 0.08 -10.70 1.86
N ASP A 202 -0.81 -10.51 2.83
CA ASP A 202 -0.42 -10.35 4.24
C ASP A 202 0.13 -11.67 4.78
N ARG A 203 1.45 -11.74 4.96
CA ARG A 203 2.16 -12.95 5.37
C ARG A 203 1.93 -13.30 6.83
N LEU A 204 1.64 -12.31 7.71
CA LEU A 204 1.27 -12.60 9.10
C LEU A 204 -0.14 -13.18 9.20
N LEU A 205 -1.01 -12.89 8.23
CA LEU A 205 -2.34 -13.48 8.16
C LEU A 205 -2.29 -14.90 7.59
N THR A 206 -1.54 -15.11 6.51
CA THR A 206 -1.56 -16.35 5.73
C THR A 206 -0.49 -17.37 6.14
N GLY A 207 0.60 -16.92 6.76
CA GLY A 207 1.74 -17.78 7.08
C GLY A 207 2.67 -18.02 5.89
N ALA A 208 2.56 -17.22 4.84
CA ALA A 208 3.38 -17.36 3.64
C ALA A 208 4.85 -17.01 3.89
N TRP A 209 5.75 -17.54 3.05
CA TRP A 209 7.18 -17.26 3.03
C TRP A 209 7.91 -17.60 4.35
N GLY A 210 7.49 -18.70 4.99
CA GLY A 210 8.11 -19.20 6.21
C GLY A 210 7.71 -18.50 7.50
N LEU A 211 6.81 -17.52 7.43
CA LEU A 211 6.21 -16.92 8.62
C LEU A 211 5.11 -17.81 9.20
N ARG A 212 4.93 -17.75 10.52
CA ARG A 212 3.75 -18.35 11.15
C ARG A 212 2.62 -17.32 11.17
N PRO A 213 1.35 -17.75 10.93
CA PRO A 213 0.21 -16.88 11.15
C PRO A 213 0.24 -16.29 12.55
N TYR A 214 0.07 -14.98 12.65
CA TYR A 214 0.06 -14.30 13.95
C TYR A 214 -1.31 -14.44 14.62
N ALA A 215 -1.33 -15.00 15.84
CA ALA A 215 -2.56 -15.24 16.55
C ALA A 215 -3.33 -13.94 16.86
N GLY A 216 -4.61 -13.91 16.48
CA GLY A 216 -5.49 -12.76 16.67
C GLY A 216 -5.32 -11.66 15.64
N LEU A 217 -4.53 -11.86 14.58
CA LEU A 217 -4.38 -10.87 13.50
C LEU A 217 -5.70 -10.66 12.75
N LEU A 218 -6.06 -9.40 12.54
CA LEU A 218 -7.20 -8.95 11.76
C LEU A 218 -6.83 -8.52 10.32
N GLY A 219 -5.57 -8.46 9.99
CA GLY A 219 -4.96 -7.85 8.82
C GLY A 219 -4.10 -6.67 9.27
N VAL A 220 -3.84 -5.60 8.48
CA VAL A 220 -4.79 -4.86 7.65
C VAL A 220 -4.31 -4.76 6.19
N LYS A 221 -3.13 -4.11 5.96
CA LYS A 221 -2.63 -3.90 4.60
C LYS A 221 -1.11 -3.84 4.56
N ASN A 222 -0.54 -4.54 3.60
CA ASN A 222 0.88 -4.49 3.24
C ASN A 222 1.09 -3.66 1.97
N GLY A 223 2.32 -3.18 1.78
CA GLY A 223 2.73 -2.47 0.59
C GLY A 223 4.20 -2.68 0.29
N TYR A 224 4.53 -2.58 -0.99
CA TYR A 224 5.90 -2.54 -1.48
C TYR A 224 5.96 -1.79 -2.81
N THR A 225 6.89 -0.86 -2.90
CA THR A 225 7.38 -0.29 -4.16
C THR A 225 8.88 -0.11 -4.04
N SER A 226 9.57 0.10 -5.16
CA SER A 226 11.03 0.32 -5.13
C SER A 226 11.42 1.57 -4.35
N HIS A 227 10.58 2.60 -4.33
CA HIS A 227 10.84 3.83 -3.60
C HIS A 227 10.44 3.74 -2.12
N ALA A 228 9.28 3.12 -1.83
CA ALA A 228 8.79 3.00 -0.45
C ALA A 228 9.50 1.90 0.35
N GLY A 229 10.12 0.90 -0.31
CA GLY A 229 10.46 -0.34 0.38
C GLY A 229 9.20 -1.04 0.89
N ASN A 230 9.37 -1.93 1.88
CA ASN A 230 8.24 -2.60 2.51
C ASN A 230 7.53 -1.66 3.50
N THR A 231 6.19 -1.69 3.48
CA THR A 231 5.32 -1.01 4.44
C THR A 231 4.25 -2.00 4.93
N PHE A 232 3.86 -1.90 6.18
CA PHE A 232 2.78 -2.73 6.72
C PHE A 232 2.05 -2.01 7.85
N THR A 233 0.73 -2.08 7.82
CA THR A 233 -0.11 -1.75 8.97
C THR A 233 -0.86 -3.00 9.38
N GLY A 234 -0.57 -3.48 10.58
CA GLY A 234 -1.19 -4.66 11.20
C GLY A 234 -2.12 -4.28 12.34
N ALA A 235 -3.17 -5.07 12.51
CA ALA A 235 -4.05 -5.01 13.66
C ALA A 235 -4.21 -6.40 14.27
N ALA A 236 -4.11 -6.52 15.59
CA ALA A 236 -4.34 -7.80 16.27
C ALA A 236 -5.15 -7.60 17.54
N THR A 237 -5.94 -8.62 17.90
CA THR A 237 -6.76 -8.63 19.12
C THR A 237 -6.32 -9.76 20.05
N ARG A 238 -6.06 -9.44 21.32
CA ARG A 238 -5.81 -10.41 22.39
C ARG A 238 -6.52 -9.95 23.68
N GLY A 239 -7.28 -10.84 24.30
CA GLY A 239 -7.97 -10.54 25.57
C GLY A 239 -8.89 -9.32 25.49
N GLY A 240 -9.60 -9.14 24.38
CA GLY A 240 -10.54 -8.03 24.17
C GLY A 240 -9.88 -6.69 23.79
N ARG A 241 -8.54 -6.59 23.81
CA ARG A 241 -7.80 -5.40 23.40
C ARG A 241 -7.30 -5.54 21.96
N THR A 242 -7.44 -4.49 21.18
CA THR A 242 -6.94 -4.45 19.80
C THR A 242 -5.82 -3.41 19.67
N LEU A 243 -4.66 -3.86 19.22
CA LEU A 243 -3.53 -2.99 18.92
C LEU A 243 -3.38 -2.80 17.41
N LEU A 244 -2.94 -1.60 17.04
CA LEU A 244 -2.53 -1.21 15.70
C LEU A 244 -1.01 -1.01 15.69
N VAL A 245 -0.35 -1.52 14.68
CA VAL A 245 1.08 -1.31 14.45
C VAL A 245 1.29 -0.94 13.00
N THR A 246 1.95 0.18 12.77
CA THR A 246 2.44 0.57 11.44
C THR A 246 3.96 0.54 11.42
N VAL A 247 4.54 -0.10 10.41
CA VAL A 247 5.99 -0.19 10.16
C VAL A 247 6.26 0.25 8.73
N MET A 248 7.18 1.19 8.54
CA MET A 248 7.52 1.75 7.24
C MET A 248 9.01 1.66 6.97
N HIS A 249 9.35 1.15 5.79
CA HIS A 249 10.69 1.11 5.23
C HIS A 249 11.72 0.52 6.21
N PRO A 250 11.55 -0.75 6.66
CA PRO A 250 12.61 -1.43 7.41
C PRO A 250 13.84 -1.64 6.53
N ALA A 251 15.01 -1.78 7.15
CA ALA A 251 16.20 -2.25 6.45
C ALA A 251 15.95 -3.66 5.86
N GLU A 252 16.86 -4.09 5.01
CA GLU A 252 16.75 -5.27 4.16
C GLU A 252 16.12 -6.51 4.80
N GLY A 253 15.41 -7.28 3.97
CA GLY A 253 14.75 -8.53 4.31
C GLY A 253 13.27 -8.49 3.94
N SER A 254 12.85 -9.43 3.10
CA SER A 254 11.47 -9.48 2.59
C SER A 254 10.42 -9.69 3.69
N ASN A 255 10.81 -10.24 4.84
CA ASN A 255 9.94 -10.48 6.00
C ASN A 255 10.13 -9.44 7.11
N ALA A 256 11.15 -8.57 7.04
CA ALA A 256 11.49 -7.65 8.12
C ALA A 256 10.32 -6.79 8.60
N VAL A 257 9.46 -6.32 7.68
CA VAL A 257 8.28 -5.52 8.02
C VAL A 257 7.28 -6.31 8.87
N TYR A 258 7.10 -7.58 8.59
CA TYR A 258 6.18 -8.46 9.31
C TYR A 258 6.77 -8.90 10.67
N GLU A 259 8.06 -9.25 10.71
CA GLU A 259 8.76 -9.64 11.93
C GLU A 259 8.81 -8.50 12.94
N GLN A 260 9.12 -7.27 12.49
CA GLN A 260 9.10 -6.09 13.34
C GLN A 260 7.69 -5.76 13.83
N THR A 261 6.67 -5.92 12.97
CA THR A 261 5.27 -5.74 13.38
C THR A 261 4.86 -6.75 14.44
N ALA A 262 5.19 -8.04 14.24
CA ALA A 262 4.88 -9.09 15.22
C ALA A 262 5.56 -8.81 16.58
N ALA A 263 6.84 -8.42 16.54
CA ALA A 263 7.59 -8.08 17.75
C ALA A 263 7.00 -6.85 18.49
N LEU A 264 6.57 -5.82 17.75
CA LEU A 264 5.91 -4.65 18.33
C LEU A 264 4.54 -4.97 18.90
N LEU A 265 3.75 -5.86 18.25
CA LEU A 265 2.49 -6.35 18.78
C LEU A 265 2.70 -7.17 20.07
N ASP A 266 3.68 -8.07 20.08
CA ASP A 266 4.02 -8.86 21.27
C ASP A 266 4.46 -7.97 22.44
N TRP A 267 5.30 -6.95 22.17
CA TRP A 267 5.65 -5.96 23.17
C TRP A 267 4.43 -5.19 23.68
N GLY A 268 3.55 -4.73 22.79
CA GLY A 268 2.37 -3.94 23.14
C GLY A 268 1.35 -4.72 23.98
N PHE A 269 1.19 -6.03 23.73
CA PHE A 269 0.37 -6.92 24.54
C PHE A 269 1.03 -7.36 25.84
N GLY A 270 2.37 -7.37 25.89
CA GLY A 270 3.18 -7.71 27.06
C GLY A 270 3.57 -6.48 27.89
N ALA A 271 4.85 -6.12 27.86
CA ALA A 271 5.43 -5.01 28.64
C ALA A 271 4.77 -3.65 28.34
N GLY A 272 4.34 -3.44 27.10
CA GLY A 272 3.63 -2.21 26.68
C GLY A 272 2.22 -2.06 27.24
N ARG A 273 1.64 -3.11 27.86
CA ARG A 273 0.27 -3.05 28.39
C ARG A 273 0.09 -2.01 29.47
N ALA A 274 1.12 -1.80 30.28
CA ALA A 274 1.14 -0.82 31.35
C ALA A 274 1.87 0.48 30.96
N ALA A 275 2.21 0.65 29.67
CA ALA A 275 2.91 1.84 29.21
C ALA A 275 2.01 3.07 29.37
N ARG A 276 2.58 4.16 29.91
CA ARG A 276 1.91 5.47 29.83
C ARG A 276 1.95 5.94 28.39
N PRO A 277 0.83 6.45 27.84
CA PRO A 277 0.78 6.92 26.46
C PRO A 277 1.82 8.02 26.19
N VAL A 278 2.36 8.01 25.00
CA VAL A 278 3.26 9.06 24.49
C VAL A 278 2.54 10.07 23.62
N GLY A 279 1.29 9.78 23.25
CA GLY A 279 0.40 10.62 22.46
C GLY A 279 -0.95 9.96 22.24
N LEU A 280 -1.76 10.55 21.39
CA LEU A 280 -3.09 10.07 21.02
C LEU A 280 -3.28 10.10 19.49
N LEU A 281 -3.97 9.12 18.95
CA LEU A 281 -4.52 9.19 17.60
C LEU A 281 -5.69 10.18 17.59
N ALA A 282 -5.65 11.16 16.72
CA ALA A 282 -6.70 12.18 16.61
C ALA A 282 -8.07 11.56 16.37
N ALA A 283 -9.09 12.17 16.94
CA ALA A 283 -10.48 11.84 16.65
C ALA A 283 -10.90 12.50 15.32
N PRO A 284 -11.68 11.81 14.47
CA PRO A 284 -12.21 12.40 13.24
C PRO A 284 -13.09 13.63 13.54
N GLY A 285 -13.07 14.64 12.64
CA GLY A 285 -14.01 15.77 12.67
C GLY A 285 -13.81 16.77 13.82
N GLY A 286 -12.72 16.68 14.59
CA GLY A 286 -12.32 17.74 15.52
C GLY A 286 -12.04 19.04 14.76
N THR A 287 -12.35 20.20 15.38
CA THR A 287 -12.14 21.51 14.77
C THR A 287 -10.75 21.61 14.16
N LYS A 288 -10.72 21.96 12.85
CA LYS A 288 -9.52 22.35 12.12
C LYS A 288 -8.70 23.25 13.05
N ALA A 289 -7.50 22.82 13.44
CA ALA A 289 -6.59 23.71 14.15
C ALA A 289 -6.53 24.99 13.34
N ALA A 290 -6.99 26.10 13.92
CA ALA A 290 -7.01 27.37 13.23
C ALA A 290 -5.64 27.59 12.61
N ARG A 291 -5.59 27.77 11.29
CA ARG A 291 -4.41 28.33 10.64
C ARG A 291 -4.04 29.56 11.46
N PRO A 292 -2.78 29.72 11.87
CA PRO A 292 -2.40 30.99 12.50
C PRO A 292 -2.78 32.07 11.51
N THR A 293 -3.80 32.83 11.85
CA THR A 293 -4.13 34.09 11.19
C THR A 293 -2.89 34.95 11.37
N VAL A 294 -2.15 35.13 10.30
CA VAL A 294 -1.14 36.21 10.24
C VAL A 294 -1.96 37.46 10.42
N SER A 295 -1.93 38.04 11.63
CA SER A 295 -2.47 39.38 11.87
C SER A 295 -1.79 40.33 10.87
N PRO A 296 -2.54 41.10 10.10
CA PRO A 296 -1.93 42.15 9.32
C PRO A 296 -1.17 43.08 10.27
N LEU A 297 0.07 43.34 9.96
CA LEU A 297 0.86 44.37 10.60
C LEU A 297 0.05 45.67 10.64
N PRO A 298 0.08 46.42 11.75
CA PRO A 298 -0.58 47.70 11.81
C PRO A 298 -0.03 48.60 10.68
N ALA A 299 -0.92 49.15 9.86
CA ALA A 299 -0.56 50.15 8.87
C ALA A 299 0.04 51.35 9.59
N GLU A 300 1.31 51.61 9.42
CA GLU A 300 1.92 52.88 9.82
C GLU A 300 1.23 54.02 9.06
N HIS A 301 0.65 54.95 9.82
CA HIS A 301 0.08 56.17 9.33
C HIS A 301 1.22 57.06 8.80
N SER A 302 1.45 57.02 7.50
CA SER A 302 2.28 58.02 6.85
C SER A 302 1.43 59.28 6.63
N ALA A 303 1.81 60.35 7.33
CA ALA A 303 1.24 61.65 7.21
C ALA A 303 1.35 62.20 5.76
N HIS A 304 0.24 62.68 5.24
CA HIS A 304 0.18 63.41 4.00
C HIS A 304 1.01 64.71 4.06
N ALA A 305 2.02 64.78 3.22
CA ALA A 305 2.58 66.07 2.77
C ALA A 305 2.17 66.26 1.31
N SER A 306 1.34 67.29 1.08
CA SER A 306 0.92 67.73 -0.24
C SER A 306 2.10 68.31 -0.98
N ALA A 307 2.42 67.89 -2.20
CA ALA A 307 3.27 68.55 -3.13
C ALA A 307 2.68 68.46 -4.54
N THR A 308 2.54 69.61 -5.13
CA THR A 308 2.03 69.94 -6.45
C THR A 308 2.79 69.31 -7.62
N PRO A 309 2.15 68.97 -8.77
CA PRO A 309 2.80 68.31 -9.88
C PRO A 309 3.56 69.25 -10.79
N PRO A 310 4.72 68.90 -11.34
CA PRO A 310 5.26 69.51 -12.54
C PRO A 310 4.95 68.67 -13.78
N GLY A 311 4.70 69.37 -14.87
CA GLY A 311 4.23 68.91 -16.17
C GLY A 311 5.22 68.10 -17.01
N PRO A 312 4.86 67.78 -18.27
CA PRO A 312 5.37 66.59 -18.98
C PRO A 312 6.72 66.84 -19.66
N SER A 313 7.62 65.88 -19.62
CA SER A 313 8.82 65.84 -20.45
C SER A 313 8.97 64.48 -21.13
N THR A 314 8.76 64.54 -22.40
CA THR A 314 9.29 63.75 -23.54
C THR A 314 10.18 62.52 -23.30
N LEU A 315 9.67 61.49 -23.86
CA LEU A 315 10.26 60.39 -24.69
C LEU A 315 11.78 60.23 -24.70
N ARG A 316 12.24 59.05 -24.37
CA ARG A 316 13.24 58.34 -25.20
C ARG A 316 13.04 56.83 -25.08
N LEU A 317 12.76 56.24 -26.23
CA LEU A 317 12.86 54.83 -26.53
C LEU A 317 14.32 54.36 -26.39
N ALA A 318 14.52 53.22 -25.73
CA ALA A 318 15.70 52.38 -25.92
C ALA A 318 15.23 50.95 -26.03
N GLU A 319 15.16 50.47 -27.25
CA GLU A 319 15.09 49.04 -27.58
C GLU A 319 16.38 48.38 -27.14
N GLY A 320 16.27 47.22 -26.52
CA GLY A 320 17.39 46.38 -26.14
C GLY A 320 17.05 44.91 -26.28
N ALA A 321 17.45 44.37 -27.43
CA ALA A 321 17.35 42.98 -27.81
C ALA A 321 18.05 42.03 -26.81
N ALA A 322 17.30 41.15 -26.17
CA ALA A 322 17.83 39.93 -25.53
C ALA A 322 16.73 38.86 -25.40
N GLY A 323 16.39 38.23 -26.49
CA GLY A 323 15.34 37.20 -26.49
C GLY A 323 15.45 36.12 -27.57
N THR A 324 16.50 36.09 -28.39
CA THR A 324 16.56 35.19 -29.55
C THR A 324 17.70 34.15 -29.54
N ALA A 325 18.49 33.99 -28.48
CA ALA A 325 19.60 33.04 -28.42
C ALA A 325 19.23 31.67 -27.80
N ALA A 326 18.06 31.50 -27.15
CA ALA A 326 17.70 30.25 -26.45
C ALA A 326 16.95 29.21 -27.32
N LEU A 327 16.45 29.58 -28.49
CA LEU A 327 15.68 28.68 -29.37
C LEU A 327 16.50 28.00 -30.47
N LEU A 328 17.72 28.38 -30.71
CA LEU A 328 18.60 27.76 -31.72
C LEU A 328 19.50 26.66 -31.14
N GLY A 329 19.67 26.55 -29.83
CA GLY A 329 20.47 25.51 -29.18
C GLY A 329 19.77 24.15 -29.07
N ALA A 330 18.46 24.13 -28.94
CA ALA A 330 17.69 22.89 -28.76
C ALA A 330 17.46 22.12 -30.08
N GLY A 331 17.41 22.82 -31.22
CA GLY A 331 17.26 22.22 -32.54
C GLY A 331 18.53 21.50 -33.03
N ALA A 332 19.70 22.04 -32.73
CA ALA A 332 20.99 21.46 -33.15
C ALA A 332 21.35 20.19 -32.36
N TRP A 333 20.95 20.12 -31.10
CA TRP A 333 21.17 18.93 -30.24
C TRP A 333 20.30 17.74 -30.67
N ALA A 334 19.04 17.98 -31.05
CA ALA A 334 18.13 16.95 -31.55
C ALA A 334 18.54 16.36 -32.90
N LEU A 335 19.10 17.19 -33.79
CA LEU A 335 19.60 16.75 -35.12
C LEU A 335 20.92 15.94 -35.03
N LEU A 336 21.81 16.29 -34.09
CA LEU A 336 23.03 15.54 -33.82
C LEU A 336 22.77 14.17 -33.18
N ARG A 337 21.74 14.05 -32.37
CA ARG A 337 21.34 12.76 -31.77
C ARG A 337 20.70 11.81 -32.79
N ARG A 338 19.96 12.32 -33.78
CA ARG A 338 19.36 11.51 -34.84
C ARG A 338 20.42 11.00 -35.84
N ARG A 339 21.55 11.68 -36.05
CA ARG A 339 22.64 11.25 -36.93
C ARG A 339 23.54 10.18 -36.32
N ARG A 340 23.57 10.03 -34.98
CA ARG A 340 24.33 8.98 -34.28
C ARG A 340 23.57 7.66 -34.12
N ALA A 341 22.26 7.63 -34.35
CA ALA A 341 21.45 6.41 -34.30
C ALA A 341 21.31 5.71 -35.67
N GLY A 342 21.85 6.29 -36.74
CA GLY A 342 21.71 5.78 -38.11
C GLY A 342 22.91 5.01 -38.67
N THR A 343 23.98 4.78 -37.89
CA THR A 343 25.21 4.13 -38.40
C THR A 343 25.58 2.81 -37.72
N ALA A 344 24.62 2.16 -37.04
CA ALA A 344 24.84 0.83 -36.47
C ALA A 344 23.82 -0.17 -37.03
N GLY A 345 23.90 -0.43 -38.32
CA GLY A 345 22.99 -1.36 -38.93
C GLY A 345 23.28 -1.64 -40.41
N VAL A 346 24.50 -2.04 -40.77
CA VAL A 346 24.79 -2.79 -42.03
C VAL A 346 26.16 -3.43 -41.86
N ALA A 347 26.23 -4.70 -41.52
CA ALA A 347 27.30 -5.64 -41.87
C ALA A 347 26.97 -7.01 -41.26
N ALA A 348 26.26 -7.83 -42.01
CA ALA A 348 26.36 -9.29 -41.95
C ALA A 348 25.56 -9.88 -43.12
N GLU A 349 26.21 -9.98 -44.28
CA GLU A 349 25.83 -10.95 -45.31
C GLU A 349 27.08 -11.24 -46.16
N ALA A 350 27.55 -12.49 -46.10
CA ALA A 350 28.13 -13.26 -47.19
C ALA A 350 28.74 -14.56 -46.64
N ALA A 351 28.09 -15.66 -46.93
CA ALA A 351 28.72 -16.98 -47.02
C ALA A 351 29.55 -17.07 -48.30
N PRO A 352 30.50 -18.03 -48.48
CA PRO A 352 30.13 -19.27 -49.12
C PRO A 352 30.86 -20.55 -48.62
N GLY A 353 30.18 -21.66 -48.58
CA GLY A 353 30.27 -22.89 -49.31
C GLY A 353 31.57 -23.70 -49.25
N GLY A 354 31.43 -25.01 -48.93
CA GLY A 354 32.47 -25.98 -49.25
C GLY A 354 32.37 -27.31 -48.51
N ARG A 355 31.54 -28.18 -48.97
CA ARG A 355 31.73 -29.62 -49.33
C ARG A 355 32.49 -30.60 -48.41
N ARG A 356 31.74 -31.68 -48.11
CA ARG A 356 32.07 -33.14 -48.22
C ARG A 356 32.98 -33.75 -47.15
N GLY A 357 32.47 -34.87 -46.60
CA GLY A 357 33.27 -35.96 -46.09
C GLY A 357 32.45 -36.97 -45.32
N ASP A 358 32.01 -38.02 -46.02
CA ASP A 358 31.41 -39.26 -45.57
C ASP A 358 32.19 -40.00 -44.47
N ARG A 359 31.49 -40.74 -43.63
CA ARG A 359 31.61 -42.17 -43.25
C ARG A 359 31.10 -42.30 -41.79
N ALA A 360 30.01 -43.01 -41.62
CA ALA A 360 29.79 -44.45 -41.56
C ALA A 360 30.10 -45.06 -40.21
N ALA A 361 29.00 -45.59 -39.63
CA ALA A 361 28.88 -46.83 -38.85
C ALA A 361 29.66 -46.88 -37.53
N ASP A 362 29.03 -47.22 -36.42
CA ASP A 362 28.60 -48.57 -36.09
C ASP A 362 27.81 -48.61 -34.78
N THR A 363 26.69 -49.32 -34.78
CA THR A 363 26.06 -50.21 -33.88
C THR A 363 26.67 -50.42 -32.49
N THR A 364 25.81 -50.37 -31.45
CA THR A 364 25.40 -51.49 -30.55
C THR A 364 24.49 -50.92 -29.48
N ALA A 365 23.26 -51.25 -29.42
CA ALA A 365 22.51 -52.29 -28.75
C ALA A 365 22.95 -52.57 -27.28
N GLY A 366 22.04 -52.27 -26.36
CA GLY A 366 22.23 -52.64 -24.97
C GLY A 366 21.01 -52.30 -24.12
N THR A 367 19.93 -53.06 -24.32
CA THR A 367 19.13 -53.82 -23.35
C THR A 367 18.63 -53.09 -22.07
N VAL A 368 17.33 -52.91 -22.05
CA VAL A 368 16.47 -52.85 -20.86
C VAL A 368 16.43 -54.22 -20.18
N PRO A 369 16.38 -54.29 -18.89
CA PRO A 369 15.43 -55.20 -18.25
C PRO A 369 14.62 -54.61 -17.11
N PRO A 370 13.60 -55.33 -16.65
CA PRO A 370 12.34 -54.76 -16.18
C PRO A 370 12.10 -54.86 -14.66
N GLN A 371 11.04 -54.13 -14.25
CA GLN A 371 10.08 -54.46 -13.16
C GLN A 371 10.58 -55.07 -11.86
N GLY A 372 10.28 -54.40 -10.77
CA GLY A 372 10.14 -54.97 -9.43
C GLY A 372 9.13 -54.14 -8.64
N GLY A 373 7.88 -54.61 -8.64
CA GLY A 373 6.82 -54.13 -7.81
C GLY A 373 6.99 -54.52 -6.34
N ARG A 374 6.28 -53.79 -5.50
CA ARG A 374 5.79 -54.14 -4.13
C ARG A 374 5.80 -52.88 -3.31
N ARG A 375 4.90 -52.53 -2.47
CA ARG A 375 3.67 -53.08 -1.90
C ARG A 375 2.90 -51.90 -1.32
N ARG A 376 1.60 -51.90 -1.41
CA ARG A 376 0.65 -51.08 -0.62
C ARG A 376 0.82 -51.41 0.85
N ALA A 377 0.82 -50.43 1.71
CA ALA A 377 0.52 -50.54 3.14
C ALA A 377 -0.84 -49.89 3.42
N PRO A 378 -1.67 -50.47 4.32
CA PRO A 378 -3.08 -50.16 4.44
C PRO A 378 -3.35 -48.95 5.35
N ALA A 379 -4.52 -48.33 5.13
CA ALA A 379 -5.12 -47.29 5.95
C ALA A 379 -5.48 -47.82 7.35
N PRO A 380 -5.46 -46.99 8.40
CA PRO A 380 -6.04 -47.38 9.69
C PRO A 380 -7.54 -47.09 9.68
N GLU A 381 -8.26 -48.09 10.16
CA GLU A 381 -9.70 -48.17 10.36
C GLU A 381 -10.17 -47.26 11.49
N ASN A 382 -11.39 -46.74 11.29
CA ASN A 382 -12.25 -46.11 12.31
C ASN A 382 -12.74 -47.19 13.28
N PRO A 383 -12.88 -46.92 14.58
CA PRO A 383 -13.82 -47.67 15.42
C PRO A 383 -15.07 -46.84 15.71
N THR A 384 -16.16 -47.31 15.16
CA THR A 384 -17.53 -46.96 15.51
C THR A 384 -18.05 -47.94 16.55
N GLU A 385 -18.87 -47.45 17.49
CA GLU A 385 -19.93 -48.12 18.24
C GLU A 385 -19.63 -49.31 19.20
N ALA A 386 -19.97 -49.07 20.45
CA ALA A 386 -20.84 -49.93 21.28
C ALA A 386 -21.26 -49.12 22.50
N ALA A 387 -22.46 -48.67 22.58
CA ALA A 387 -23.70 -49.28 23.03
C ALA A 387 -23.80 -49.44 24.57
N SER A 388 -24.72 -48.65 25.10
CA SER A 388 -25.90 -48.98 25.90
C SER A 388 -25.75 -49.36 27.38
N GLN A 389 -26.59 -48.65 28.14
CA GLN A 389 -27.48 -49.11 29.21
C GLN A 389 -26.87 -49.43 30.58
N GLN A 390 -27.38 -48.69 31.50
CA GLN A 390 -28.03 -49.05 32.79
C GLN A 390 -27.77 -47.87 33.73
N GLY A 391 -28.71 -47.21 34.30
CA GLY A 391 -29.90 -47.65 35.00
C GLY A 391 -29.79 -47.23 36.46
N GLY A 392 -30.71 -46.40 36.94
CA GLY A 392 -31.03 -46.51 38.36
C GLY A 392 -30.90 -45.21 39.23
N ARG A 393 -31.95 -44.46 39.35
CA ARG A 393 -32.64 -44.07 40.64
C ARG A 393 -31.73 -43.77 41.85
N HIS A 394 -31.83 -42.62 42.44
CA HIS A 394 -32.63 -42.24 43.65
C HIS A 394 -32.24 -40.85 44.21
N ARG A 395 -33.26 -40.04 44.37
CA ARG A 395 -33.71 -39.31 45.60
C ARG A 395 -32.62 -38.71 46.53
N ARG A 396 -32.58 -37.43 46.72
CA ARG A 396 -33.29 -36.56 47.63
C ARG A 396 -33.00 -35.09 47.25
#